data_85188b2599a4240c8093f618344af111
#
_entry.id   85188b2599a4240c8093f618344af111
#
_cell.length_a   1.000
_cell.length_b   1.000
_cell.length_c   1.000
_cell.angle_alpha   90.00
_cell.angle_beta   90.00
_cell.angle_gamma   90.00
#
_symmetry.space_group_name_H-M   'P 1'
#
loop_
_entity.id
_entity.type
_entity.pdbx_description
1 polymer ?
#
loop_
_entity_poly.entity_id
_entity_poly.type
_entity_poly.pdbx_seq_one_letter_code
_entity_poly.pdbx_strand_id
1 'polypeptide(L)'
;MLRKNLYWLLLCLFLAGCGMIDYHPYDVHISGETNVNAHNMEKIEANCKGKTKICFAVMGDSQRWYDATEDFVKEINKRDDIDFVIHGGDMSDFGV
;
A
#
# COMPACT_ATOMS: atom_id res chain seq x y z
N MET A 1 -41.07 34.29 6.68
CA MET A 1 -40.70 33.28 7.66
C MET A 1 -40.22 31.99 7.01
N LEU A 2 -40.96 31.38 6.11
CA LEU A 2 -40.55 30.11 5.47
C LEU A 2 -39.23 30.22 4.68
N ARG A 3 -38.98 31.33 4.00
CA ARG A 3 -37.74 31.54 3.22
C ARG A 3 -36.51 31.63 4.10
N LYS A 4 -36.55 32.29 5.26
CA LYS A 4 -35.43 32.39 6.17
C LYS A 4 -35.09 31.03 6.80
N ASN A 5 -36.09 30.25 7.16
CA ASN A 5 -35.90 28.92 7.71
C ASN A 5 -35.35 27.95 6.66
N LEU A 6 -35.70 28.12 5.41
CA LEU A 6 -35.16 27.31 4.30
C LEU A 6 -33.65 27.55 4.11
N TYR A 7 -33.20 28.81 4.20
CA TYR A 7 -31.76 29.11 4.11
C TYR A 7 -30.97 28.53 5.26
N TRP A 8 -31.50 28.54 6.47
CA TRP A 8 -30.87 27.94 7.63
C TRP A 8 -30.81 26.41 7.51
N LEU A 9 -31.85 25.80 6.97
CA LEU A 9 -31.90 24.35 6.73
C LEU A 9 -30.90 23.93 5.66
N LEU A 10 -30.78 24.69 4.58
CA LEU A 10 -29.77 24.46 3.54
C LEU A 10 -28.34 24.65 4.07
N LEU A 11 -28.11 25.67 4.92
CA LEU A 11 -26.84 25.91 5.53
C LEU A 11 -26.43 24.74 6.48
N CYS A 12 -27.37 24.22 7.27
CA CYS A 12 -27.15 23.06 8.12
C CYS A 12 -26.86 21.79 7.32
N LEU A 13 -27.54 21.59 6.19
CA LEU A 13 -27.28 20.49 5.27
C LEU A 13 -25.88 20.58 4.65
N PHE A 14 -25.45 21.78 4.28
CA PHE A 14 -24.09 22.01 3.77
C PHE A 14 -23.02 21.75 4.82
N LEU A 15 -23.26 22.15 6.06
CA LEU A 15 -22.32 21.92 7.18
C LEU A 15 -22.27 20.45 7.62
N ALA A 16 -23.39 19.74 7.53
CA ALA A 16 -23.44 18.31 7.82
C ALA A 16 -22.77 17.45 6.74
N GLY A 17 -22.64 17.96 5.52
CA GLY A 17 -21.99 17.27 4.41
C GLY A 17 -20.47 17.20 4.49
N CYS A 18 -19.84 17.96 5.36
CA CYS A 18 -18.36 18.01 5.47
C CYS A 18 -17.72 16.70 5.97
N GLY A 19 -18.47 15.76 6.52
CA GLY A 19 -17.98 14.45 6.94
C GLY A 19 -18.40 13.28 6.05
N MET A 20 -19.20 13.54 4.98
CA MET A 20 -19.72 12.48 4.11
C MET A 20 -18.84 12.17 2.90
N ILE A 21 -17.87 13.02 2.58
CA ILE A 21 -16.88 12.79 1.52
C ILE A 21 -15.53 12.58 2.19
N ASP A 22 -15.29 11.35 2.58
CA ASP A 22 -14.06 10.92 3.21
C ASP A 22 -13.14 10.34 2.13
N TYR A 23 -12.82 11.17 1.14
CA TYR A 23 -11.90 10.82 0.07
C TYR A 23 -10.71 11.79 0.06
N HIS A 24 -9.58 11.27 0.46
CA HIS A 24 -8.30 11.93 0.28
C HIS A 24 -7.36 10.99 -0.49
N PRO A 25 -6.69 11.45 -1.57
CA PRO A 25 -5.84 10.57 -2.38
C PRO A 25 -4.69 9.93 -1.59
N TYR A 26 -4.33 10.49 -0.46
CA TYR A 26 -3.27 9.99 0.43
C TYR A 26 -3.80 9.30 1.68
N ASP A 27 -5.11 9.15 1.82
CA ASP A 27 -5.67 8.38 2.92
C ASP A 27 -5.48 6.89 2.67
N VAL A 28 -4.87 6.24 3.64
CA VAL A 28 -4.59 4.81 3.56
C VAL A 28 -5.81 4.04 4.07
N HIS A 29 -6.53 3.41 3.15
CA HIS A 29 -7.59 2.48 3.47
C HIS A 29 -7.07 1.05 3.27
N ILE A 30 -6.50 0.48 4.33
CA ILE A 30 -5.96 -0.88 4.28
C ILE A 30 -7.05 -1.87 4.72
N SER A 31 -7.45 -2.73 3.79
CA SER A 31 -8.22 -3.92 4.10
C SER A 31 -7.34 -5.15 3.82
N GLY A 32 -7.18 -6.02 4.80
CA GLY A 32 -6.38 -7.23 4.64
C GLY A 32 -5.19 -7.33 5.59
N GLU A 33 -4.11 -7.93 5.13
CA GLU A 33 -2.93 -8.18 5.95
C GLU A 33 -2.22 -6.87 6.33
N THR A 34 -1.98 -6.70 7.62
CA THR A 34 -1.22 -5.57 8.18
C THR A 34 0.14 -6.05 8.69
N ASN A 35 1.06 -5.12 8.96
CA ASN A 35 2.40 -5.43 9.44
C ASN A 35 3.20 -6.37 8.51
N VAL A 36 2.97 -6.27 7.21
CA VAL A 36 3.57 -7.13 6.18
C VAL A 36 5.10 -7.18 6.31
N ASN A 37 5.73 -6.03 6.54
CA ASN A 37 7.18 -5.98 6.70
C ASN A 37 7.67 -6.76 7.91
N ALA A 38 6.98 -6.67 9.05
CA ALA A 38 7.34 -7.43 10.24
C ALA A 38 7.24 -8.95 9.99
N HIS A 39 6.14 -9.40 9.40
CA HIS A 39 5.95 -10.80 9.03
C HIS A 39 6.99 -11.29 8.02
N ASN A 40 7.34 -10.46 7.04
CA ASN A 40 8.39 -10.81 6.07
C ASN A 40 9.77 -10.88 6.72
N MET A 41 10.09 -10.00 7.66
CA MET A 41 11.34 -10.04 8.39
C MET A 41 11.47 -11.34 9.21
N GLU A 42 10.42 -11.77 9.87
CA GLU A 42 10.40 -13.07 10.59
C GLU A 42 10.64 -14.23 9.64
N LYS A 43 10.03 -14.24 8.47
CA LYS A 43 10.25 -15.27 7.44
C LYS A 43 11.70 -15.27 6.93
N ILE A 44 12.27 -14.09 6.67
CA ILE A 44 13.64 -13.92 6.21
C ILE A 44 14.60 -14.45 7.29
N GLU A 45 14.40 -14.08 8.55
CA GLU A 45 15.22 -14.54 9.66
C GLU A 45 15.19 -16.07 9.78
N ALA A 46 14.01 -16.67 9.71
CA ALA A 46 13.85 -18.12 9.78
C ALA A 46 14.54 -18.84 8.59
N ASN A 47 14.36 -18.31 7.38
CA ASN A 47 14.87 -18.93 6.15
C ASN A 47 16.39 -18.74 5.97
N CYS A 48 16.93 -17.64 6.48
CA CYS A 48 18.35 -17.31 6.36
C CYS A 48 19.19 -17.76 7.55
N LYS A 49 18.57 -18.33 8.58
CA LYS A 49 19.26 -18.79 9.78
C LYS A 49 20.34 -19.81 9.45
N GLY A 50 21.57 -19.52 9.87
CA GLY A 50 22.70 -20.40 9.64
C GLY A 50 23.34 -20.32 8.26
N LYS A 51 22.82 -19.49 7.36
CA LYS A 51 23.45 -19.24 6.05
C LYS A 51 24.66 -18.34 6.20
N THR A 52 25.74 -18.70 5.52
CA THR A 52 26.98 -17.90 5.45
C THR A 52 26.97 -16.92 4.27
N LYS A 53 26.05 -17.12 3.33
CA LYS A 53 25.85 -16.27 2.16
C LYS A 53 24.38 -16.05 1.96
N ILE A 54 24.00 -14.79 1.77
CA ILE A 54 22.65 -14.34 1.49
C ILE A 54 22.63 -13.66 0.13
N CYS A 55 21.68 -14.03 -0.72
CA CYS A 55 21.48 -13.43 -2.02
C CYS A 55 20.08 -12.78 -2.07
N PHE A 56 20.02 -11.53 -2.43
CA PHE A 56 18.75 -10.81 -2.52
C PHE A 56 18.68 -9.98 -3.80
N ALA A 57 17.44 -9.73 -4.26
CA ALA A 57 17.18 -8.82 -5.36
C ALA A 57 16.70 -7.47 -4.83
N VAL A 58 16.98 -6.42 -5.57
CA VAL A 58 16.52 -5.06 -5.28
C VAL A 58 15.68 -4.57 -6.45
N MET A 59 14.53 -4.03 -6.15
CA MET A 59 13.68 -3.36 -7.12
C MET A 59 13.16 -2.05 -6.55
N GLY A 60 12.58 -1.22 -7.39
CA GLY A 60 11.96 0.03 -6.98
C GLY A 60 11.12 0.60 -8.11
N ASP A 61 10.37 1.65 -7.82
CA ASP A 61 9.59 2.41 -8.80
C ASP A 61 8.65 1.53 -9.64
N SER A 62 7.89 0.67 -8.95
CA SER A 62 6.93 -0.25 -9.59
C SER A 62 5.60 0.41 -9.94
N GLN A 63 5.36 1.65 -9.48
CA GLN A 63 4.15 2.40 -9.81
C GLN A 63 3.94 2.47 -11.33
N ARG A 64 2.69 2.25 -11.78
CA ARG A 64 2.27 2.21 -13.20
C ARG A 64 2.86 1.07 -14.04
N TRP A 65 3.81 0.30 -13.50
CA TRP A 65 4.44 -0.85 -14.16
C TRP A 65 4.06 -2.16 -13.50
N TYR A 66 2.77 -2.29 -13.12
CA TYR A 66 2.28 -3.42 -12.33
C TYR A 66 2.44 -4.76 -13.05
N ASP A 67 2.21 -4.81 -14.37
CA ASP A 67 2.38 -6.03 -15.15
C ASP A 67 3.85 -6.47 -15.18
N ALA A 68 4.78 -5.53 -15.41
CA ALA A 68 6.21 -5.82 -15.39
C ALA A 68 6.69 -6.24 -13.99
N THR A 69 6.10 -5.66 -12.95
CA THR A 69 6.37 -6.04 -11.56
C THR A 69 5.89 -7.45 -11.27
N GLU A 70 4.71 -7.81 -11.74
CA GLU A 70 4.17 -9.18 -11.62
C GLU A 70 5.06 -10.20 -12.33
N ASP A 71 5.52 -9.89 -13.53
CA ASP A 71 6.44 -10.75 -14.27
C ASP A 71 7.78 -10.90 -13.55
N PHE A 72 8.32 -9.82 -13.00
CA PHE A 72 9.52 -9.86 -12.17
C PHE A 72 9.34 -10.78 -10.97
N VAL A 73 8.24 -10.63 -10.23
CA VAL A 73 7.95 -11.48 -9.06
C VAL A 73 7.82 -12.96 -9.47
N LYS A 74 7.18 -13.25 -10.59
CA LYS A 74 7.08 -14.60 -11.11
C LYS A 74 8.46 -15.21 -11.44
N GLU A 75 9.36 -14.42 -12.04
CA GLU A 75 10.72 -14.89 -12.34
C GLU A 75 11.55 -15.10 -11.08
N ILE A 76 11.46 -14.21 -10.10
CA ILE A 76 12.13 -14.36 -8.80
C ILE A 76 11.65 -15.62 -8.08
N ASN A 77 10.35 -15.89 -8.09
CA ASN A 77 9.78 -17.07 -7.43
C ASN A 77 10.20 -18.41 -8.03
N LYS A 78 10.71 -18.41 -9.27
CA LYS A 78 11.27 -19.60 -9.90
C LYS A 78 12.73 -19.88 -9.49
N ARG A 79 13.37 -18.93 -8.81
CA ARG A 79 14.79 -19.01 -8.46
C ARG A 79 14.95 -19.47 -7.01
N ASP A 80 15.77 -20.50 -6.84
CA ASP A 80 16.09 -21.03 -5.52
C ASP A 80 17.29 -20.33 -4.86
N ASP A 81 18.00 -19.48 -5.62
CA ASP A 81 19.21 -18.79 -5.17
C ASP A 81 18.95 -17.40 -4.59
N ILE A 82 17.70 -16.91 -4.63
CA ILE A 82 17.31 -15.62 -4.07
C ILE A 82 16.53 -15.83 -2.78
N ASP A 83 17.02 -15.26 -1.70
CA ASP A 83 16.46 -15.41 -0.37
C ASP A 83 15.31 -14.46 -0.10
N PHE A 84 15.40 -13.23 -0.61
CA PHE A 84 14.34 -12.21 -0.48
C PHE A 84 14.50 -11.07 -1.48
N VAL A 85 13.51 -10.21 -1.52
CA VAL A 85 13.51 -9.01 -2.36
C VAL A 85 13.35 -7.77 -1.48
N ILE A 86 14.10 -6.73 -1.78
CA ILE A 86 13.96 -5.40 -1.17
C ILE A 86 13.31 -4.49 -2.21
N HIS A 87 12.25 -3.81 -1.81
CA HIS A 87 11.63 -2.76 -2.62
C HIS A 87 12.02 -1.39 -2.08
N GLY A 88 12.63 -0.57 -2.94
CA GLY A 88 13.20 0.73 -2.56
C GLY A 88 12.22 1.89 -2.48
N GLY A 89 10.93 1.64 -2.69
CA GLY A 89 9.88 2.67 -2.66
C GLY A 89 9.16 2.85 -4.00
N ASP A 90 8.23 3.78 -4.04
CA ASP A 90 7.37 4.05 -5.20
C ASP A 90 6.63 2.79 -5.68
N MET A 91 6.00 2.09 -4.75
CA MET A 91 5.31 0.83 -5.00
C MET A 91 4.02 1.03 -5.76
N SER A 92 3.30 2.09 -5.46
CA SER A 92 1.99 2.40 -6.04
C SER A 92 1.84 3.90 -6.31
N ASP A 93 0.88 4.23 -7.17
CA ASP A 93 0.42 5.60 -7.33
C ASP A 93 -0.16 6.08 -5.99
N PHE A 94 0.17 7.28 -5.56
CA PHE A 94 -0.28 7.92 -4.31
C PHE A 94 0.17 7.26 -3.00
N GLY A 95 0.97 6.23 -3.03
CA GLY A 95 1.47 5.56 -1.82
C GLY A 95 0.42 4.77 -1.03
N VAL A 96 -0.65 4.34 -1.69
CA VAL A 96 -1.78 3.61 -1.08
C VAL A 96 -2.05 2.32 -1.81
#